data_50081d94d9206920dc4db157e9a6c414
#
_entry.id   50081d94d9206920dc4db157e9a6c414
#
_cell.length_a   1.000
_cell.length_b   1.000
_cell.length_c   1.000
_cell.angle_alpha   90.00
_cell.angle_beta   90.00
_cell.angle_gamma   90.00
#
_symmetry.space_group_name_H-M   'P 1'
#
loop_
_entity.id
_entity.type
_entity.pdbx_description
1 polymer ?
#
loop_
_entity_poly.entity_id
_entity_poly.type
_entity_poly.pdbx_seq_one_letter_code
_entity_poly.pdbx_strand_id
1 'polypeptide(L)'
;MTTIADLVANGAIVKIDVELAAHEQPSRLLYSTPGFIQWLRHVLDGGRPPACVGEATPAEQIDDLFCSFLSGEPLIFTRQFRVVRAEDNAVWELKTPDVRIFGWFAAKDCFVAVFGNWTDTIKDHDLYRGYRLGIRRLRRELCIDETLCVKGVSPDDVLSA
;
A
#
# COMPACT_ATOMS: atom_id res chain seq x y z
N MET A 1 -1.81 -16.81 18.16
CA MET A 1 -2.27 -15.72 17.27
C MET A 1 -1.08 -15.12 16.53
N THR A 2 -1.14 -15.05 15.22
CA THR A 2 -0.09 -14.44 14.41
C THR A 2 -0.13 -12.92 14.57
N THR A 3 1.02 -12.32 14.80
CA THR A 3 1.19 -10.87 14.93
C THR A 3 1.98 -10.30 13.74
N ILE A 4 2.02 -8.98 13.62
CA ILE A 4 2.90 -8.31 12.63
C ILE A 4 4.35 -8.73 12.86
N ALA A 5 4.80 -8.78 14.11
CA ALA A 5 6.16 -9.20 14.44
C ALA A 5 6.45 -10.63 13.97
N ASP A 6 5.49 -11.53 14.08
CA ASP A 6 5.62 -12.91 13.57
C ASP A 6 5.79 -12.93 12.06
N LEU A 7 5.01 -12.14 11.34
CA LEU A 7 5.09 -12.05 9.87
C LEU A 7 6.43 -11.46 9.41
N VAL A 8 6.96 -10.48 10.12
CA VAL A 8 8.29 -9.93 9.84
C VAL A 8 9.37 -10.96 10.13
N ALA A 9 9.28 -11.64 11.27
CA ALA A 9 10.27 -12.63 11.67
C ALA A 9 10.37 -13.81 10.70
N ASN A 10 9.24 -14.25 10.13
CA ASN A 10 9.22 -15.37 9.17
C ASN A 10 9.43 -14.94 7.70
N GLY A 11 9.63 -13.66 7.45
CA GLY A 11 9.90 -13.14 6.11
C GLY A 11 8.67 -12.94 5.22
N ALA A 12 7.46 -13.11 5.74
CA ALA A 12 6.23 -12.91 4.95
C ALA A 12 6.03 -11.43 4.57
N ILE A 13 6.45 -10.53 5.44
CA ILE A 13 6.43 -9.09 5.19
C ILE A 13 7.73 -8.43 5.66
N VAL A 14 8.03 -7.27 5.09
CA VAL A 14 9.16 -6.43 5.50
C VAL A 14 8.66 -5.03 5.80
N LYS A 15 9.32 -4.35 6.74
CA LYS A 15 9.00 -2.97 7.08
C LYS A 15 9.56 -2.03 6.02
N ILE A 16 8.78 -1.04 5.63
CA ILE A 16 9.23 0.05 4.76
C ILE A 16 9.44 1.29 5.62
N ASP A 17 10.65 1.83 5.59
CA ASP A 17 10.99 3.09 6.20
C ASP A 17 11.42 4.08 5.11
N VAL A 18 11.13 5.36 5.33
CA VAL A 18 11.63 6.46 4.51
C VAL A 18 12.33 7.47 5.38
N GLU A 19 13.22 8.25 4.80
CA GLU A 19 13.88 9.33 5.49
C GLU A 19 12.90 10.50 5.65
N LEU A 20 12.51 10.79 6.90
CA LEU A 20 11.65 11.91 7.24
C LEU A 20 12.49 13.12 7.62
N ALA A 21 11.89 14.32 7.56
CA ALA A 21 12.54 15.53 8.04
C ALA A 21 12.85 15.41 9.55
N ALA A 22 13.87 16.14 10.01
CA ALA A 22 14.37 16.00 11.39
C ALA A 22 13.30 16.28 12.46
N HIS A 23 12.28 17.06 12.15
CA HIS A 23 11.17 17.39 13.06
C HIS A 23 9.99 16.44 12.94
N GLU A 24 10.01 15.51 11.98
CA GLU A 24 8.93 14.55 11.74
C GLU A 24 9.21 13.25 12.45
N GLN A 25 8.14 12.64 13.00
CA GLN A 25 8.18 11.34 13.64
C GLN A 25 7.26 10.38 12.90
N PRO A 26 7.64 9.11 12.74
CA PRO A 26 6.74 8.13 12.15
C PRO A 26 5.46 7.98 13.00
N SER A 27 4.30 8.25 12.38
CA SER A 27 2.99 8.16 13.03
C SER A 27 2.17 6.98 12.51
N ARG A 28 2.59 6.37 11.41
CA ARG A 28 1.95 5.21 10.80
C ARG A 28 3.00 4.16 10.47
N LEU A 29 2.52 2.95 10.20
CA LEU A 29 3.38 1.82 9.87
C LEU A 29 3.11 1.38 8.43
N LEU A 30 4.17 1.09 7.70
CA LEU A 30 4.11 0.62 6.32
C LEU A 30 4.95 -0.65 6.20
N TYR A 31 4.31 -1.70 5.72
CA TYR A 31 4.94 -2.99 5.43
C TYR A 31 4.66 -3.37 3.99
N SER A 32 5.39 -4.35 3.51
CA SER A 32 5.12 -4.94 2.19
C SER A 32 5.53 -6.39 2.13
N THR A 33 5.01 -7.10 1.13
CA THR A 33 5.55 -8.41 0.76
C THR A 33 6.91 -8.26 0.08
N PRO A 34 7.77 -9.30 0.09
CA PRO A 34 9.04 -9.28 -0.66
C PRO A 34 8.86 -9.01 -2.16
N GLY A 35 7.78 -9.52 -2.76
CA GLY A 35 7.48 -9.28 -4.17
C GLY A 35 7.23 -7.80 -4.49
N PHE A 36 6.55 -7.09 -3.59
CA PHE A 36 6.37 -5.65 -3.74
C PHE A 36 7.71 -4.91 -3.70
N ILE A 37 8.61 -5.30 -2.82
CA ILE A 37 9.94 -4.66 -2.71
C ILE A 37 10.73 -4.83 -4.02
N GLN A 38 10.64 -5.97 -4.67
CA GLN A 38 11.30 -6.18 -5.97
C GLN A 38 10.75 -5.24 -7.03
N TRP A 39 9.42 -5.10 -7.10
CA TRP A 39 8.79 -4.14 -8.01
C TRP A 39 9.19 -2.70 -7.67
N LEU A 40 9.19 -2.33 -6.38
CA LEU A 40 9.57 -0.99 -5.94
C LEU A 40 11.00 -0.66 -6.34
N ARG A 41 11.94 -1.56 -6.13
CA ARG A 41 13.34 -1.39 -6.54
C ARG A 41 13.44 -1.13 -8.04
N HIS A 42 12.69 -1.88 -8.83
CA HIS A 42 12.66 -1.68 -10.29
C HIS A 42 12.20 -0.26 -10.66
N VAL A 43 11.16 0.25 -10.00
CA VAL A 43 10.68 1.63 -10.23
C VAL A 43 11.71 2.66 -9.78
N LEU A 44 12.31 2.48 -8.60
CA LEU A 44 13.31 3.40 -8.06
C LEU A 44 14.58 3.44 -8.91
N ASP A 45 14.92 2.34 -9.58
CA ASP A 45 16.05 2.25 -10.51
C ASP A 45 15.71 2.78 -11.91
N GLY A 46 14.58 3.45 -12.07
CA GLY A 46 14.16 4.03 -13.34
C GLY A 46 13.52 3.05 -14.30
N GLY A 47 12.97 1.93 -13.79
CA GLY A 47 12.23 0.97 -14.61
C GLY A 47 11.00 1.58 -15.24
N ARG A 48 10.59 1.07 -16.39
CA ARG A 48 9.57 1.55 -17.33
C ARG A 48 9.15 3.01 -17.11
N PRO A 49 9.65 3.98 -17.89
CA PRO A 49 9.11 5.32 -17.83
C PRO A 49 7.78 5.35 -18.60
N PRO A 50 6.64 5.44 -17.93
CA PRO A 50 5.39 5.71 -18.64
C PRO A 50 5.40 7.13 -19.18
N ALA A 51 4.44 7.45 -20.07
CA ALA A 51 4.12 8.83 -20.34
C ALA A 51 3.60 9.41 -19.02
N CYS A 52 4.45 10.15 -18.31
CA CYS A 52 4.13 10.67 -17.00
C CYS A 52 3.00 11.70 -17.08
N VAL A 53 1.95 11.49 -16.29
CA VAL A 53 0.85 12.43 -16.13
C VAL A 53 1.22 13.49 -15.09
N GLY A 54 1.94 13.10 -14.04
CA GLY A 54 2.43 14.01 -13.02
C GLY A 54 3.71 14.73 -13.46
N GLU A 55 4.00 15.87 -12.84
CA GLU A 55 5.25 16.60 -13.05
C GLU A 55 6.44 15.87 -12.42
N ALA A 56 6.21 15.19 -11.30
CA ALA A 56 7.23 14.39 -10.64
C ALA A 56 7.39 13.02 -11.32
N THR A 57 8.59 12.46 -11.21
CA THR A 57 8.83 11.08 -11.68
C THR A 57 8.04 10.08 -10.83
N PRO A 58 7.75 8.87 -11.34
CA PRO A 58 7.09 7.84 -10.53
C PRO A 58 7.82 7.53 -9.21
N ALA A 59 9.15 7.51 -9.20
CA ALA A 59 9.92 7.32 -7.99
C ALA A 59 9.69 8.44 -6.97
N GLU A 60 9.69 9.70 -7.42
CA GLU A 60 9.39 10.85 -6.56
C GLU A 60 7.96 10.83 -6.05
N GLN A 61 7.00 10.43 -6.89
CA GLN A 61 5.60 10.28 -6.48
C GLN A 61 5.44 9.27 -5.35
N ILE A 62 6.11 8.13 -5.44
CA ILE A 62 6.06 7.08 -4.41
C ILE A 62 6.73 7.59 -3.14
N ASP A 63 7.89 8.22 -3.24
CA ASP A 63 8.59 8.77 -2.08
C ASP A 63 7.72 9.79 -1.35
N ASP A 64 7.11 10.72 -2.06
CA ASP A 64 6.20 11.72 -1.50
C ASP A 64 4.99 11.05 -0.80
N LEU A 65 4.39 10.05 -1.44
CA LEU A 65 3.27 9.32 -0.86
C LEU A 65 3.68 8.62 0.44
N PHE A 66 4.81 7.94 0.45
CA PHE A 66 5.29 7.20 1.62
C PHE A 66 5.69 8.15 2.75
N CYS A 67 6.32 9.27 2.43
CA CYS A 67 6.64 10.30 3.42
C CYS A 67 5.37 10.87 4.04
N SER A 68 4.39 11.24 3.26
CA SER A 68 3.10 11.74 3.75
C SER A 68 2.38 10.70 4.60
N PHE A 69 2.38 9.44 4.16
CA PHE A 69 1.77 8.35 4.92
C PHE A 69 2.44 8.16 6.27
N LEU A 70 3.76 8.00 6.30
CA LEU A 70 4.50 7.69 7.52
C LEU A 70 4.58 8.87 8.49
N SER A 71 4.61 10.11 7.99
CA SER A 71 4.60 11.29 8.86
C SER A 71 3.23 11.56 9.51
N GLY A 72 2.19 10.87 9.07
CA GLY A 72 0.84 11.04 9.60
C GLY A 72 0.04 12.17 8.96
N GLU A 73 0.49 12.69 7.82
CA GLU A 73 -0.28 13.71 7.10
C GLU A 73 -1.63 13.15 6.66
N PRO A 74 -2.69 14.00 6.66
CA PRO A 74 -3.97 13.59 6.11
C PRO A 74 -3.85 13.23 4.64
N LEU A 75 -4.37 12.06 4.25
CA LEU A 75 -4.50 11.66 2.86
C LEU A 75 -5.91 11.94 2.37
N ILE A 76 -6.03 12.38 1.12
CA ILE A 76 -7.30 12.72 0.50
C ILE A 76 -7.99 11.44 0.02
N PHE A 77 -9.13 11.11 0.64
CA PHE A 77 -9.92 9.94 0.27
C PHE A 77 -10.36 10.02 -1.20
N THR A 78 -10.34 8.90 -1.87
CA THR A 78 -10.58 8.67 -3.30
C THR A 78 -9.47 9.19 -4.22
N ARG A 79 -8.76 10.25 -3.85
CA ARG A 79 -7.66 10.78 -4.65
C ARG A 79 -6.33 10.08 -4.36
N GLN A 80 -6.02 9.85 -3.07
CA GLN A 80 -4.75 9.26 -2.64
C GLN A 80 -4.90 7.84 -2.08
N PHE A 81 -6.08 7.48 -1.61
CA PHE A 81 -6.38 6.12 -1.17
C PHE A 81 -7.86 5.85 -1.30
N ARG A 82 -8.22 4.59 -1.55
CA ARG A 82 -9.60 4.16 -1.58
C ARG A 82 -9.72 2.66 -1.38
N VAL A 83 -10.91 2.21 -0.98
CA VAL A 83 -11.25 0.79 -1.01
C VAL A 83 -11.44 0.35 -2.46
N VAL A 84 -10.87 -0.80 -2.83
CA VAL A 84 -11.02 -1.34 -4.18
C VAL A 84 -12.45 -1.82 -4.41
N ARG A 85 -13.01 -2.51 -3.41
CA ARG A 85 -14.40 -2.93 -3.39
C ARG A 85 -14.89 -2.95 -1.95
N ALA A 86 -16.07 -2.38 -1.69
CA ALA A 86 -16.67 -2.40 -0.36
C ALA A 86 -17.14 -3.82 -0.03
N GLU A 87 -16.45 -4.47 0.90
CA GLU A 87 -16.67 -5.85 1.32
C GLU A 87 -15.97 -6.09 2.65
N ASP A 88 -16.28 -7.18 3.32
CA ASP A 88 -15.54 -7.59 4.51
C ASP A 88 -14.10 -7.94 4.13
N ASN A 89 -13.14 -7.57 4.99
CA ASN A 89 -11.72 -7.78 4.74
C ASN A 89 -11.28 -7.15 3.41
N ALA A 90 -11.67 -5.91 3.20
CA ALA A 90 -11.47 -5.22 1.93
C ALA A 90 -9.99 -5.03 1.58
N VAL A 91 -9.73 -4.98 0.29
CA VAL A 91 -8.45 -4.57 -0.29
C VAL A 91 -8.52 -3.08 -0.57
N TRP A 92 -7.43 -2.39 -0.29
CA TRP A 92 -7.31 -0.95 -0.49
C TRP A 92 -6.22 -0.64 -1.51
N GLU A 93 -6.29 0.52 -2.13
CA GLU A 93 -5.21 1.04 -2.96
C GLU A 93 -4.74 2.39 -2.45
N LEU A 94 -3.43 2.63 -2.55
CA LEU A 94 -2.81 3.93 -2.44
C LEU A 94 -2.53 4.43 -3.86
N LYS A 95 -2.71 5.72 -4.09
CA LYS A 95 -2.72 6.29 -5.43
C LYS A 95 -1.76 7.45 -5.57
N THR A 96 -0.99 7.44 -6.65
CA THR A 96 -0.29 8.60 -7.18
C THR A 96 -0.78 8.86 -8.61
N PRO A 97 -0.40 9.96 -9.27
CA PRO A 97 -0.81 10.18 -10.66
C PRO A 97 -0.51 9.01 -11.60
N ASP A 98 0.69 8.42 -11.50
CA ASP A 98 1.13 7.38 -12.44
C ASP A 98 1.16 5.96 -11.87
N VAL A 99 0.96 5.79 -10.56
CA VAL A 99 1.15 4.51 -9.86
C VAL A 99 -0.05 4.16 -8.99
N ARG A 100 -0.34 2.86 -8.89
CA ARG A 100 -1.30 2.29 -7.93
C ARG A 100 -0.61 1.23 -7.10
N ILE A 101 -0.86 1.25 -5.78
CA ILE A 101 -0.29 0.29 -4.82
C ILE A 101 -1.46 -0.38 -4.11
N PHE A 102 -1.53 -1.70 -4.20
CA PHE A 102 -2.61 -2.50 -3.64
C PHE A 102 -2.16 -3.25 -2.41
N GLY A 103 -3.00 -3.29 -1.40
CA GLY A 103 -2.73 -3.97 -0.16
C GLY A 103 -3.94 -3.94 0.76
N TRP A 104 -3.68 -4.03 2.05
CA TRP A 104 -4.73 -3.93 3.06
C TRP A 104 -4.20 -3.24 4.32
N PHE A 105 -5.14 -2.77 5.14
CA PHE A 105 -4.79 -2.24 6.45
C PHE A 105 -4.86 -3.37 7.49
N ALA A 106 -3.71 -3.74 8.02
CA ALA A 106 -3.62 -4.75 9.08
C ALA A 106 -4.23 -4.26 10.39
N ALA A 107 -4.12 -2.95 10.63
CA ALA A 107 -4.73 -2.21 11.71
C ALA A 107 -4.88 -0.76 11.25
N LYS A 108 -5.56 0.06 12.04
CA LYS A 108 -5.62 1.50 11.76
C LYS A 108 -4.21 2.07 11.73
N ASP A 109 -3.91 2.86 10.73
CA ASP A 109 -2.60 3.46 10.49
C ASP A 109 -1.47 2.44 10.20
N CYS A 110 -1.82 1.23 9.76
CA CYS A 110 -0.85 0.19 9.41
C CYS A 110 -1.23 -0.46 8.08
N PHE A 111 -0.50 -0.15 7.01
CA PHE A 111 -0.76 -0.67 5.67
C PHE A 111 0.27 -1.72 5.27
N VAL A 112 -0.18 -2.76 4.58
CA VAL A 112 0.68 -3.80 4.00
C VAL A 112 0.51 -3.77 2.49
N ALA A 113 1.53 -3.34 1.75
CA ALA A 113 1.54 -3.29 0.29
C ALA A 113 1.88 -4.67 -0.28
N VAL A 114 1.15 -5.10 -1.31
CA VAL A 114 1.35 -6.42 -1.93
C VAL A 114 1.68 -6.30 -3.41
N PHE A 115 0.96 -5.46 -4.16
CA PHE A 115 1.18 -5.26 -5.58
C PHE A 115 1.31 -3.78 -5.90
N GLY A 116 2.17 -3.48 -6.86
CA GLY A 116 2.25 -2.16 -7.46
C GLY A 116 2.21 -2.27 -8.98
N ASN A 117 1.66 -1.27 -9.64
CA ASN A 117 1.67 -1.21 -11.10
C ASN A 117 1.37 0.21 -11.58
N TRP A 118 1.58 0.42 -12.87
CA TRP A 118 1.31 1.69 -13.53
C TRP A 118 -0.19 1.89 -13.70
N THR A 119 -0.66 3.12 -13.52
CA THR A 119 -2.08 3.47 -13.63
C THR A 119 -2.65 3.09 -15.00
N ASP A 120 -1.92 3.41 -16.07
CA ASP A 120 -2.35 3.10 -17.43
C ASP A 120 -2.47 1.60 -17.66
N THR A 121 -1.49 0.81 -17.20
CA THR A 121 -1.50 -0.67 -17.34
C THR A 121 -2.71 -1.28 -16.65
N ILE A 122 -3.03 -0.81 -15.43
CA ILE A 122 -4.17 -1.33 -14.67
C ILE A 122 -5.49 -1.03 -15.38
N LYS A 123 -5.66 0.20 -15.86
CA LYS A 123 -6.88 0.62 -16.55
C LYS A 123 -7.05 -0.08 -17.90
N ASP A 124 -5.97 -0.19 -18.66
CA ASP A 124 -6.00 -0.80 -20.01
C ASP A 124 -6.30 -2.30 -19.96
N HIS A 125 -5.92 -2.98 -18.88
CA HIS A 125 -6.04 -4.44 -18.75
C HIS A 125 -7.01 -4.90 -17.67
N ASP A 126 -7.71 -3.97 -16.99
CA ASP A 126 -8.68 -4.27 -15.92
C ASP A 126 -8.12 -5.22 -14.86
N LEU A 127 -6.99 -4.84 -14.24
CA LEU A 127 -6.27 -5.70 -13.32
C LEU A 127 -6.78 -5.64 -11.87
N TYR A 128 -7.75 -4.79 -11.56
CA TYR A 128 -8.25 -4.60 -10.20
C TYR A 128 -8.74 -5.88 -9.55
N ARG A 129 -9.54 -6.66 -10.26
CA ARG A 129 -10.08 -7.92 -9.73
C ARG A 129 -8.99 -8.92 -9.40
N GLY A 130 -8.00 -9.06 -10.28
CA GLY A 130 -6.90 -10.00 -10.09
C GLY A 130 -6.09 -9.66 -8.85
N TYR A 131 -5.74 -8.40 -8.67
CA TYR A 131 -5.01 -7.95 -7.49
C TYR A 131 -5.83 -8.11 -6.21
N ARG A 132 -7.11 -7.75 -6.24
CA ARG A 132 -8.00 -7.93 -5.10
C ARG A 132 -8.07 -9.40 -4.66
N LEU A 133 -8.32 -10.31 -5.59
CA LEU A 133 -8.41 -11.73 -5.29
C LEU A 133 -7.07 -12.31 -4.83
N GLY A 134 -5.96 -11.87 -5.42
CA GLY A 134 -4.61 -12.29 -5.02
C GLY A 134 -4.29 -11.90 -3.58
N ILE A 135 -4.65 -10.70 -3.17
CA ILE A 135 -4.43 -10.22 -1.80
C ILE A 135 -5.31 -10.97 -0.81
N ARG A 136 -6.57 -11.19 -1.13
CA ARG A 136 -7.48 -11.96 -0.27
C ARG A 136 -6.99 -13.39 -0.09
N ARG A 137 -6.47 -14.00 -1.15
CA ARG A 137 -5.86 -15.33 -1.10
C ARG A 137 -4.63 -15.34 -0.18
N LEU A 138 -3.74 -14.38 -0.34
CA LEU A 138 -2.54 -14.25 0.49
C LEU A 138 -2.91 -14.19 1.97
N ARG A 139 -3.87 -13.34 2.35
CA ARG A 139 -4.29 -13.23 3.74
C ARG A 139 -4.88 -14.53 4.28
N ARG A 140 -5.65 -15.27 3.48
CA ARG A 140 -6.17 -16.59 3.87
C ARG A 140 -5.06 -17.59 4.09
N GLU A 141 -4.06 -17.60 3.23
CA GLU A 141 -2.90 -18.48 3.38
C GLU A 141 -2.09 -18.13 4.63
N LEU A 142 -2.03 -16.87 5.01
CA LEU A 142 -1.37 -16.41 6.24
C LEU A 142 -2.26 -16.57 7.48
N CYS A 143 -3.54 -16.90 7.31
CA CYS A 143 -4.52 -17.08 8.40
C CYS A 143 -4.70 -15.84 9.29
N ILE A 144 -4.75 -14.65 8.68
CA ILE A 144 -4.75 -13.37 9.41
C ILE A 144 -6.01 -12.53 9.17
N ASP A 145 -7.01 -13.00 8.45
CA ASP A 145 -8.23 -12.23 8.14
C ASP A 145 -8.97 -11.74 9.40
N GLU A 146 -8.92 -12.50 10.48
CA GLU A 146 -9.64 -12.16 11.72
C GLU A 146 -8.80 -11.29 12.67
N THR A 147 -7.49 -11.31 12.54
CA THR A 147 -6.58 -10.69 13.53
C THR A 147 -5.83 -9.47 12.98
N LEU A 148 -5.46 -9.48 11.70
CA LEU A 148 -4.62 -8.45 11.08
C LEU A 148 -5.26 -7.90 9.81
N CYS A 149 -6.55 -7.58 9.87
CA CYS A 149 -7.28 -6.95 8.79
C CYS A 149 -8.41 -6.09 9.35
N VAL A 150 -8.39 -4.80 9.00
CA VAL A 150 -9.46 -3.88 9.37
C VAL A 150 -10.74 -4.29 8.66
N LYS A 151 -11.84 -4.36 9.39
CA LYS A 151 -13.15 -4.81 8.87
C LYS A 151 -13.94 -3.69 8.21
N GLY A 152 -13.82 -2.44 8.70
CA GLY A 152 -14.56 -1.32 8.16
C GLY A 152 -14.00 -0.81 6.84
N VAL A 153 -14.83 -0.14 6.06
CA VAL A 153 -14.48 0.39 4.74
C VAL A 153 -14.56 1.91 4.67
N SER A 154 -14.80 2.58 5.79
CA SER A 154 -14.75 4.03 5.90
C SER A 154 -13.30 4.53 5.98
N PRO A 155 -12.99 5.70 5.42
CA PRO A 155 -11.66 6.29 5.58
C PRO A 155 -11.19 6.37 7.04
N ASP A 156 -12.09 6.69 7.97
CA ASP A 156 -11.77 6.82 9.39
C ASP A 156 -11.50 5.47 10.07
N ASP A 157 -11.91 4.38 9.45
CA ASP A 157 -11.62 3.04 9.98
C ASP A 157 -10.16 2.64 9.77
N VAL A 158 -9.51 3.20 8.78
CA VAL A 158 -8.16 2.79 8.36
C VAL A 158 -7.08 3.82 8.63
N LEU A 159 -7.42 5.10 8.61
CA LEU A 159 -6.46 6.19 8.85
C LEU A 159 -6.98 7.17 9.90
N SER A 160 -6.10 7.55 10.81
CA SER A 160 -6.33 8.67 11.72
C SER A 160 -6.30 10.00 10.97
N ALA A 161 -7.13 10.92 11.38
CA ALA A 161 -7.16 12.25 10.83
C ALA A 161 -5.92 13.07 11.25
#